data_280606593f21ffe8cd10d33780b1ceba
#
_entry.id   280606593f21ffe8cd10d33780b1ceba
#
_cell.length_a   1.000
_cell.length_b   1.000
_cell.length_c   1.000
_cell.angle_alpha   90.00
_cell.angle_beta   90.00
_cell.angle_gamma   90.00
#
_symmetry.space_group_name_H-M   'P 1'
#
loop_
_entity.id
_entity.type
_entity.pdbx_description
1 polymer ?
#
loop_
_entity_poly.entity_id
_entity_poly.type
_entity_poly.pdbx_seq_one_letter_code
_entity_poly.pdbx_strand_id
1 'polypeptide(L)'
;ADILTQHTNTSAVASAAEAAGKMVIPYNSDMKSVAPNAQIAALVLNWGPYYAKKIQQTIDGKWDPTPVWMHYKDGAMSREGVRTDKIPADIVKKMEEVKAKIESGEFHPFTGPIKTNDGKEAAKAGEVLKDDQLQTMNYYVDGVIGKVPN
;
A
#
# COMPACT_ATOMS: atom_id res chain seq x y z
N ALA A 1 -6.48 -16.58 -11.16
CA ALA A 1 -6.06 -16.06 -9.87
C ALA A 1 -7.14 -16.34 -8.82
N ASP A 2 -6.75 -16.62 -7.58
CA ASP A 2 -7.67 -16.91 -6.49
C ASP A 2 -7.87 -15.69 -5.59
N ILE A 3 -6.89 -14.80 -5.55
CA ILE A 3 -6.93 -13.52 -4.85
C ILE A 3 -6.58 -12.43 -5.86
N LEU A 4 -7.39 -11.38 -5.91
CA LEU A 4 -7.16 -10.20 -6.72
C LEU A 4 -6.78 -9.03 -5.83
N THR A 5 -5.99 -8.12 -6.36
CA THR A 5 -5.75 -6.80 -5.78
C THR A 5 -5.79 -5.77 -6.91
N GLN A 6 -6.00 -4.51 -6.56
CA GLN A 6 -6.10 -3.44 -7.53
C GLN A 6 -5.44 -2.17 -7.01
N HIS A 7 -5.02 -1.33 -7.92
CA HIS A 7 -4.61 0.05 -7.67
C HIS A 7 -5.33 0.97 -8.66
N THR A 8 -6.65 0.81 -8.76
CA THR A 8 -7.50 1.56 -9.68
C THR A 8 -8.63 2.22 -8.89
N ASN A 9 -9.05 3.39 -9.32
CA ASN A 9 -10.13 4.14 -8.68
C ASN A 9 -11.51 3.67 -9.21
N THR A 10 -11.80 2.38 -9.02
CA THR A 10 -13.07 1.76 -9.44
C THR A 10 -13.38 0.55 -8.57
N SER A 11 -14.64 0.23 -8.38
CA SER A 11 -15.11 -1.00 -7.72
C SER A 11 -15.20 -2.21 -8.66
N ALA A 12 -14.90 -2.04 -9.95
CA ALA A 12 -15.13 -3.09 -10.96
C ALA A 12 -14.39 -4.40 -10.65
N VAL A 13 -13.14 -4.34 -10.16
CA VAL A 13 -12.37 -5.54 -9.81
C VAL A 13 -12.99 -6.25 -8.60
N ALA A 14 -13.43 -5.49 -7.59
CA ALA A 14 -14.07 -6.06 -6.41
C ALA A 14 -15.42 -6.73 -6.79
N SER A 15 -16.23 -6.06 -7.62
CA SER A 15 -17.47 -6.62 -8.13
C SER A 15 -17.26 -7.88 -8.99
N ALA A 16 -16.22 -7.89 -9.82
CA ALA A 16 -15.87 -9.06 -10.64
C ALA A 16 -15.40 -10.24 -9.77
N ALA A 17 -14.62 -9.97 -8.72
CA ALA A 17 -14.21 -10.99 -7.76
C ALA A 17 -15.42 -11.59 -7.03
N GLU A 18 -16.36 -10.75 -6.59
CA GLU A 18 -17.61 -11.18 -5.94
C GLU A 18 -18.42 -12.09 -6.87
N ALA A 19 -18.65 -11.65 -8.12
CA ALA A 19 -19.39 -12.44 -9.10
C ALA A 19 -18.73 -13.77 -9.46
N ALA A 20 -17.39 -13.82 -9.43
CA ALA A 20 -16.61 -15.02 -9.73
C ALA A 20 -16.37 -15.94 -8.51
N GLY A 21 -16.84 -15.56 -7.32
CA GLY A 21 -16.60 -16.31 -6.07
C GLY A 21 -15.11 -16.36 -5.69
N LYS A 22 -14.34 -15.32 -6.07
CA LYS A 22 -12.91 -15.18 -5.77
C LYS A 22 -12.69 -14.15 -4.67
N MET A 23 -11.50 -14.11 -4.09
CA MET A 23 -11.16 -13.16 -3.04
C MET A 23 -10.56 -11.87 -3.61
N VAL A 24 -10.71 -10.76 -2.89
CA VAL A 24 -10.13 -9.47 -3.28
C VAL A 24 -9.63 -8.69 -2.06
N ILE A 25 -8.52 -7.97 -2.28
CA ILE A 25 -7.99 -6.97 -1.37
C ILE A 25 -8.02 -5.63 -2.12
N PRO A 26 -9.07 -4.81 -1.96
CA PRO A 26 -9.17 -3.51 -2.61
C PRO A 26 -8.21 -2.49 -1.99
N TYR A 27 -7.95 -1.44 -2.75
CA TYR A 27 -7.14 -0.28 -2.38
C TYR A 27 -7.98 0.99 -2.45
N ASN A 28 -7.59 2.02 -1.72
CA ASN A 28 -8.21 3.32 -1.48
C ASN A 28 -9.37 3.33 -0.49
N SER A 29 -10.27 2.38 -0.54
CA SER A 29 -11.46 2.34 0.32
C SER A 29 -11.91 0.92 0.61
N ASP A 30 -12.70 0.77 1.67
CA ASP A 30 -13.45 -0.45 1.96
C ASP A 30 -14.56 -0.60 0.89
N MET A 31 -14.55 -1.72 0.19
CA MET A 31 -15.50 -2.06 -0.87
C MET A 31 -16.47 -3.19 -0.46
N LYS A 32 -16.63 -3.42 0.84
CA LYS A 32 -17.53 -4.46 1.37
C LYS A 32 -18.97 -4.30 0.91
N SER A 33 -19.41 -3.07 0.60
CA SER A 33 -20.75 -2.82 0.06
C SER A 33 -20.99 -3.43 -1.32
N VAL A 34 -19.93 -3.62 -2.12
CA VAL A 34 -20.01 -4.20 -3.48
C VAL A 34 -19.40 -5.60 -3.56
N ALA A 35 -18.61 -5.99 -2.58
CA ALA A 35 -17.94 -7.30 -2.50
C ALA A 35 -18.01 -7.88 -1.08
N PRO A 36 -19.22 -8.11 -0.53
CA PRO A 36 -19.41 -8.52 0.87
C PRO A 36 -18.80 -9.89 1.18
N ASN A 37 -18.73 -10.79 0.21
CA ASN A 37 -18.17 -12.12 0.37
C ASN A 37 -16.73 -12.23 -0.15
N ALA A 38 -16.38 -11.48 -1.18
CA ALA A 38 -15.07 -11.54 -1.82
C ALA A 38 -14.00 -10.76 -1.05
N GLN A 39 -14.34 -9.61 -0.44
CA GLN A 39 -13.35 -8.82 0.29
C GLN A 39 -12.85 -9.55 1.53
N ILE A 40 -11.53 -9.75 1.62
CA ILE A 40 -10.87 -10.40 2.77
C ILE A 40 -10.07 -9.42 3.63
N ALA A 41 -9.70 -8.28 3.10
CA ALA A 41 -9.11 -7.11 3.76
C ALA A 41 -9.22 -5.93 2.80
N ALA A 42 -8.96 -4.71 3.26
CA ALA A 42 -8.84 -3.52 2.41
C ALA A 42 -7.69 -2.64 2.89
N LEU A 43 -7.00 -1.97 1.96
CA LEU A 43 -6.10 -0.87 2.26
C LEU A 43 -6.88 0.43 2.05
N VAL A 44 -7.07 1.19 3.12
CA VAL A 44 -7.90 2.40 3.15
C VAL A 44 -7.01 3.62 3.37
N LEU A 45 -7.19 4.66 2.56
CA LEU A 45 -6.51 5.94 2.75
C LEU A 45 -7.25 6.80 3.78
N ASN A 46 -6.51 7.33 4.74
CA ASN A 46 -7.02 8.14 5.84
C ASN A 46 -6.60 9.60 5.68
N TRP A 47 -7.33 10.35 4.91
CA TRP A 47 -7.06 11.77 4.64
C TRP A 47 -7.52 12.72 5.74
N GLY A 48 -8.40 12.29 6.63
CA GLY A 48 -9.02 13.14 7.66
C GLY A 48 -8.02 13.92 8.51
N PRO A 49 -7.05 13.27 9.18
CA PRO A 49 -6.05 13.96 9.99
C PRO A 49 -5.20 14.95 9.20
N TYR A 50 -4.85 14.62 7.96
CA TYR A 50 -4.11 15.52 7.09
C TYR A 50 -4.90 16.78 6.76
N TYR A 51 -6.16 16.65 6.37
CA TYR A 51 -7.02 17.80 6.07
C TYR A 51 -7.27 18.66 7.32
N ALA A 52 -7.54 18.06 8.46
CA ALA A 52 -7.70 18.79 9.72
C ALA A 52 -6.45 19.60 10.06
N LYS A 53 -5.25 19.03 9.91
CA LYS A 53 -3.97 19.74 10.10
C LYS A 53 -3.82 20.91 9.13
N LYS A 54 -4.14 20.73 7.85
CA LYS A 54 -4.02 21.80 6.84
C LYS A 54 -5.03 22.93 7.08
N ILE A 55 -6.25 22.61 7.50
CA ILE A 55 -7.26 23.61 7.89
C ILE A 55 -6.76 24.41 9.10
N GLN A 56 -6.23 23.74 10.13
CA GLN A 56 -5.71 24.42 11.31
C GLN A 56 -4.53 25.34 10.95
N GLN A 57 -3.61 24.88 10.10
CA GLN A 57 -2.51 25.73 9.60
C GLN A 57 -3.02 26.99 8.88
N THR A 58 -4.12 26.88 8.13
CA THR A 58 -4.74 28.02 7.47
C THR A 58 -5.34 29.00 8.48
N ILE A 59 -6.05 28.50 9.49
CA ILE A 59 -6.63 29.32 10.57
C ILE A 59 -5.53 30.06 11.32
N ASP A 60 -4.41 29.40 11.59
CA ASP A 60 -3.27 29.96 12.32
C ASP A 60 -2.38 30.90 11.47
N GLY A 61 -2.71 31.12 10.19
CA GLY A 61 -1.87 31.89 9.26
C GLY A 61 -0.52 31.24 8.95
N LYS A 62 -0.42 29.90 9.14
CA LYS A 62 0.81 29.11 8.97
C LYS A 62 0.69 28.10 7.82
N TRP A 63 -0.08 28.42 6.79
CA TRP A 63 -0.25 27.55 5.64
C TRP A 63 1.11 27.20 5.02
N ASP A 64 1.33 25.90 4.85
CA ASP A 64 2.51 25.36 4.19
C ASP A 64 2.08 24.58 2.93
N PRO A 65 2.42 25.08 1.71
CA PRO A 65 2.08 24.45 0.44
C PRO A 65 3.00 23.29 0.08
N THR A 66 4.03 22.99 0.88
CA THR A 66 5.02 21.96 0.57
C THR A 66 4.32 20.60 0.35
N PRO A 67 4.60 19.92 -0.78
CA PRO A 67 4.12 18.56 -1.00
C PRO A 67 4.58 17.62 0.12
N VAL A 68 3.71 16.70 0.52
CA VAL A 68 4.03 15.71 1.54
C VAL A 68 4.02 14.31 0.94
N TRP A 69 4.93 13.47 1.41
CA TRP A 69 4.98 12.04 1.17
C TRP A 69 4.74 11.35 2.50
N MET A 70 3.54 10.79 2.68
CA MET A 70 3.14 10.19 3.95
C MET A 70 3.33 8.67 3.89
N HIS A 71 3.85 8.13 4.97
CA HIS A 71 4.07 6.71 5.15
C HIS A 71 2.95 6.05 5.97
N TYR A 72 2.95 4.73 6.02
CA TYR A 72 2.01 3.95 6.82
C TYR A 72 2.06 4.36 8.32
N LYS A 73 3.26 4.59 8.85
CA LYS A 73 3.49 5.05 10.23
C LYS A 73 2.87 6.41 10.56
N ASP A 74 2.60 7.22 9.55
CA ASP A 74 2.01 8.56 9.71
C ASP A 74 0.47 8.49 9.79
N GLY A 75 -0.10 7.29 9.76
CA GLY A 75 -1.54 7.08 9.79
C GLY A 75 -2.26 7.45 8.49
N ALA A 76 -1.51 7.63 7.39
CA ALA A 76 -2.07 8.01 6.09
C ALA A 76 -2.90 6.89 5.45
N MET A 77 -2.66 5.66 5.86
CA MET A 77 -3.45 4.51 5.44
C MET A 77 -3.62 3.52 6.59
N SER A 78 -4.68 2.74 6.50
CA SER A 78 -4.97 1.65 7.42
C SER A 78 -5.32 0.37 6.65
N ARG A 79 -5.24 -0.75 7.35
CA ARG A 79 -5.76 -2.02 6.88
C ARG A 79 -7.05 -2.31 7.62
N GLU A 80 -8.15 -2.40 6.89
CA GLU A 80 -9.49 -2.56 7.42
C GLU A 80 -10.09 -3.92 7.03
N GLY A 81 -11.10 -4.35 7.76
CA GLY A 81 -11.98 -5.46 7.38
C GLY A 81 -11.31 -6.82 7.21
N VAL A 82 -10.25 -7.12 7.98
CA VAL A 82 -9.56 -8.42 7.90
C VAL A 82 -10.52 -9.56 8.28
N ARG A 83 -10.74 -10.47 7.34
CA ARG A 83 -11.63 -11.63 7.48
C ARG A 83 -10.87 -12.81 8.09
N THR A 84 -10.84 -12.85 9.42
CA THR A 84 -10.19 -13.96 10.16
C THR A 84 -10.92 -15.30 10.02
N ASP A 85 -12.15 -15.27 9.51
CA ASP A 85 -12.90 -16.46 9.12
C ASP A 85 -12.47 -17.06 7.77
N LYS A 86 -11.74 -16.30 6.96
CA LYS A 86 -11.26 -16.69 5.63
C LYS A 86 -9.74 -16.77 5.54
N ILE A 87 -9.03 -16.09 6.40
CA ILE A 87 -7.56 -16.02 6.41
C ILE A 87 -7.05 -16.90 7.55
N PRO A 88 -6.14 -17.85 7.30
CA PRO A 88 -5.54 -18.69 8.33
C PRO A 88 -4.91 -17.85 9.46
N ALA A 89 -5.05 -18.30 10.70
CA ALA A 89 -4.63 -17.55 11.88
C ALA A 89 -3.11 -17.24 11.91
N ASP A 90 -2.29 -18.18 11.43
CA ASP A 90 -0.84 -17.99 11.29
C ASP A 90 -0.49 -16.89 10.28
N ILE A 91 -1.26 -16.78 9.19
CA ILE A 91 -1.11 -15.70 8.21
C ILE A 91 -1.53 -14.35 8.81
N VAL A 92 -2.66 -14.31 9.54
CA VAL A 92 -3.07 -13.09 10.25
C VAL A 92 -1.98 -12.65 11.23
N LYS A 93 -1.43 -13.57 12.02
CA LYS A 93 -0.33 -13.28 12.95
C LYS A 93 0.88 -12.70 12.22
N LYS A 94 1.31 -13.32 11.13
CA LYS A 94 2.43 -12.82 10.31
C LYS A 94 2.16 -11.44 9.73
N MET A 95 0.93 -11.17 9.30
CA MET A 95 0.53 -9.83 8.82
C MET A 95 0.66 -8.77 9.92
N GLU A 96 0.25 -9.07 11.16
CA GLU A 96 0.38 -8.15 12.29
C GLU A 96 1.85 -7.91 12.66
N GLU A 97 2.68 -8.93 12.65
CA GLU A 97 4.13 -8.82 12.90
C GLU A 97 4.82 -7.92 11.86
N VAL A 98 4.52 -8.11 10.57
CA VAL A 98 5.07 -7.27 9.49
C VAL A 98 4.56 -5.83 9.61
N LYS A 99 3.26 -5.65 9.90
CA LYS A 99 2.67 -4.33 10.15
C LYS A 99 3.42 -3.58 11.26
N ALA A 100 3.60 -4.22 12.41
CA ALA A 100 4.31 -3.64 13.55
C ALA A 100 5.75 -3.22 13.19
N LYS A 101 6.45 -4.01 12.39
CA LYS A 101 7.80 -3.68 11.91
C LYS A 101 7.83 -2.50 10.95
N ILE A 102 6.81 -2.36 10.10
CA ILE A 102 6.67 -1.17 9.22
C ILE A 102 6.40 0.08 10.07
N GLU A 103 5.49 -0.02 11.03
CA GLU A 103 5.12 1.10 11.91
C GLU A 103 6.28 1.55 12.80
N SER A 104 7.07 0.63 13.31
CA SER A 104 8.28 0.93 14.10
C SER A 104 9.47 1.42 13.26
N GLY A 105 9.42 1.24 11.94
CA GLY A 105 10.56 1.53 11.04
C GLY A 105 11.63 0.45 11.03
N GLU A 106 11.43 -0.69 11.71
CA GLU A 106 12.35 -1.85 11.67
C GLU A 106 12.38 -2.48 10.26
N PHE A 107 11.27 -2.46 9.56
CA PHE A 107 11.17 -2.98 8.21
C PHE A 107 10.73 -1.89 7.22
N HIS A 108 11.55 -1.71 6.18
CA HIS A 108 11.20 -0.87 5.04
C HIS A 108 11.12 -1.75 3.78
N PRO A 109 10.00 -1.73 3.01
CA PRO A 109 9.81 -2.63 1.86
C PRO A 109 10.89 -2.51 0.78
N PHE A 110 11.51 -1.33 0.66
CA PHE A 110 12.59 -1.05 -0.30
C PHE A 110 13.95 -1.07 0.37
N THR A 111 14.21 -2.05 1.22
CA THR A 111 15.54 -2.32 1.77
C THR A 111 16.27 -3.31 0.88
N GLY A 112 17.49 -2.96 0.46
CA GLY A 112 18.34 -3.81 -0.38
C GLY A 112 18.82 -5.12 0.30
N PRO A 113 19.30 -6.06 -0.51
CA PRO A 113 19.72 -5.85 -1.89
C PRO A 113 18.54 -5.83 -2.89
N ILE A 114 18.50 -4.81 -3.73
CA ILE A 114 17.50 -4.70 -4.81
C ILE A 114 18.26 -4.61 -6.15
N LYS A 115 17.88 -5.46 -7.09
CA LYS A 115 18.36 -5.41 -8.46
C LYS A 115 17.24 -4.97 -9.40
N THR A 116 17.62 -4.29 -10.46
CA THR A 116 16.75 -4.03 -11.59
C THR A 116 16.61 -5.29 -12.45
N ASN A 117 15.57 -5.36 -13.26
CA ASN A 117 15.36 -6.51 -14.14
C ASN A 117 16.37 -6.60 -15.31
N ASP A 118 17.19 -5.57 -15.53
CA ASP A 118 18.36 -5.59 -16.45
C ASP A 118 19.68 -5.91 -15.70
N GLY A 119 19.61 -6.29 -14.44
CA GLY A 119 20.72 -6.81 -13.64
C GLY A 119 21.56 -5.76 -12.92
N LYS A 120 21.21 -4.46 -12.98
CA LYS A 120 21.92 -3.41 -12.24
C LYS A 120 21.55 -3.44 -10.76
N GLU A 121 22.46 -2.99 -9.92
CA GLU A 121 22.19 -2.80 -8.50
C GLU A 121 21.42 -1.48 -8.28
N ALA A 122 20.20 -1.55 -7.73
CA ALA A 122 19.40 -0.40 -7.37
C ALA A 122 19.56 -0.01 -5.88
N ALA A 123 19.79 -1.00 -5.00
CA ALA A 123 20.15 -0.79 -3.61
C ALA A 123 21.05 -1.92 -3.11
N LYS A 124 22.09 -1.57 -2.35
CA LYS A 124 23.00 -2.52 -1.71
C LYS A 124 22.34 -3.22 -0.54
N ALA A 125 22.92 -4.34 -0.06
CA ALA A 125 22.43 -5.03 1.12
C ALA A 125 22.35 -4.07 2.33
N GLY A 126 21.17 -3.97 2.96
CA GLY A 126 20.89 -3.10 4.09
C GLY A 126 20.68 -1.62 3.74
N GLU A 127 20.84 -1.21 2.50
CA GLU A 127 20.54 0.14 2.05
C GLU A 127 19.02 0.30 1.88
N VAL A 128 18.46 1.38 2.41
CA VAL A 128 17.05 1.74 2.25
C VAL A 128 16.93 2.81 1.17
N LEU A 129 16.13 2.58 0.14
CA LEU A 129 15.81 3.60 -0.86
C LEU A 129 15.02 4.74 -0.21
N LYS A 130 15.45 5.97 -0.49
CA LYS A 130 14.82 7.19 0.02
C LYS A 130 13.61 7.59 -0.82
N ASP A 131 12.76 8.45 -0.26
CA ASP A 131 11.53 8.90 -0.90
C ASP A 131 11.75 9.55 -2.27
N ASP A 132 12.81 10.34 -2.43
CA ASP A 132 13.18 10.96 -3.70
C ASP A 132 13.55 9.92 -4.76
N GLN A 133 14.27 8.87 -4.37
CA GLN A 133 14.59 7.74 -5.25
C GLN A 133 13.33 6.94 -5.62
N LEU A 134 12.41 6.73 -4.67
CA LEU A 134 11.15 6.02 -4.92
C LEU A 134 10.21 6.81 -5.83
N GLN A 135 10.13 8.14 -5.65
CA GLN A 135 9.29 9.02 -6.48
C GLN A 135 9.79 9.11 -7.92
N THR A 136 11.07 8.93 -8.14
CA THR A 136 11.70 9.00 -9.48
C THR A 136 12.04 7.63 -10.07
N MET A 137 11.58 6.54 -9.44
CA MET A 137 11.85 5.17 -9.90
C MET A 137 11.28 4.95 -11.30
N ASN A 138 12.15 4.64 -12.25
CA ASN A 138 11.82 4.40 -13.66
C ASN A 138 12.37 3.07 -14.19
N TYR A 139 12.49 2.08 -13.33
CA TYR A 139 12.95 0.73 -13.66
C TYR A 139 12.04 -0.32 -13.02
N TYR A 140 12.04 -1.53 -13.57
CA TYR A 140 11.45 -2.68 -12.93
C TYR A 140 12.49 -3.41 -12.08
N VAL A 141 12.05 -3.99 -10.98
CA VAL A 141 12.88 -4.85 -10.13
C VAL A 141 13.04 -6.23 -10.76
N ASP A 142 14.08 -6.94 -10.34
CA ASP A 142 14.34 -8.33 -10.74
C ASP A 142 13.09 -9.20 -10.51
N GLY A 143 12.83 -10.13 -11.44
CA GLY A 143 11.62 -10.95 -11.50
C GLY A 143 10.46 -10.35 -12.30
N VAL A 144 10.48 -9.05 -12.63
CA VAL A 144 9.49 -8.42 -13.52
C VAL A 144 9.93 -8.54 -14.97
N ILE A 145 9.08 -9.13 -15.82
CA ILE A 145 9.33 -9.27 -17.26
C ILE A 145 8.80 -8.04 -17.99
N GLY A 146 9.62 -7.41 -18.82
CA GLY A 146 9.23 -6.27 -19.65
C GLY A 146 10.18 -5.08 -19.53
N LYS A 147 9.79 -3.99 -20.15
CA LYS A 147 10.49 -2.69 -20.10
C LYS A 147 9.51 -1.62 -19.64
N VAL A 148 10.02 -0.64 -18.91
CA VAL A 148 9.25 0.55 -18.58
C VAL A 148 8.85 1.24 -19.88
N PRO A 149 7.58 1.59 -20.10
CA PRO A 149 7.15 2.37 -21.27
C PRO A 149 7.87 3.71 -21.34
N ASN A 150 8.20 4.12 -22.56
CA ASN A 150 8.78 5.44 -22.82
C ASN A 150 7.70 6.53 -22.74
#